data_7bdefb50dfd0ffa6e6b36f336e4c8982
#
_entry.id   7bdefb50dfd0ffa6e6b36f336e4c8982
#
_cell.length_a   1.000
_cell.length_b   1.000
_cell.length_c   1.000
_cell.angle_alpha   90.00
_cell.angle_beta   90.00
_cell.angle_gamma   90.00
#
_symmetry.space_group_name_H-M   'P 1'
#
loop_
_entity.id
_entity.type
_entity.pdbx_description
1 polymer ?
#
loop_
_entity_poly.entity_id
_entity_poly.type
_entity_poly.pdbx_seq_one_letter_code
_entity_poly.pdbx_strand_id
1 'polypeptide(L)'
;TASTIMFCGPESINNTFRYNISQYEDMGPLDPAGNTGNCQVYNNTFYIKEGLNTIWHRSHGNGGPVDMENNIFYFAGNSPVAVNDWNPSGNKTFSNNLYYNVTTYPNDANAVKANAGTKVLVDAGSGPDSVATDKSARRHEDPTATTVFDGYKLAENSPAINAGKVVVDRNGYTIDHDFFGHKITAVPEIGAAESDAVAALVLRSDVYTVTGTNVSDLPKNTTVEDFLNNVIVDTGVTITIKEGETELTGTDIVKG
;
A
#
# COMPACT_ATOMS: atom_id res chain seq x y z
N THR A 1 18.36 -9.54 18.66
CA THR A 1 17.69 -8.99 17.47
C THR A 1 16.54 -8.13 17.90
N ALA A 2 16.40 -6.96 17.35
CA ALA A 2 15.42 -5.95 17.72
C ALA A 2 14.30 -5.91 16.67
N SER A 3 13.21 -5.24 17.00
CA SER A 3 12.17 -4.85 16.02
C SER A 3 12.75 -3.87 15.01
N THR A 4 12.12 -3.76 13.85
CA THR A 4 12.46 -2.73 12.85
C THR A 4 12.21 -1.34 13.43
N ILE A 5 11.10 -1.17 14.16
CA ILE A 5 10.72 0.10 14.75
C ILE A 5 10.57 -0.06 16.25
N MET A 6 11.23 0.81 16.98
CA MET A 6 11.01 0.97 18.40
C MET A 6 10.68 2.44 18.70
N PHE A 7 9.44 2.68 19.11
CA PHE A 7 9.07 3.95 19.73
C PHE A 7 9.23 3.77 21.24
N CYS A 8 10.24 4.35 21.84
CA CYS A 8 10.48 4.14 23.27
C CYS A 8 10.83 5.42 24.01
N GLY A 9 10.53 5.40 25.31
CA GLY A 9 10.79 6.51 26.21
C GLY A 9 9.55 7.33 26.58
N PRO A 10 9.64 8.12 27.67
CA PRO A 10 8.47 8.79 28.25
C PRO A 10 7.90 9.92 27.39
N GLU A 11 8.59 10.33 26.33
CA GLU A 11 8.18 11.45 25.46
C GLU A 11 8.33 11.11 23.97
N SER A 12 8.29 9.83 23.64
CA SER A 12 8.31 9.37 22.25
C SER A 12 6.91 9.50 21.64
N ILE A 13 6.49 10.72 21.43
CA ILE A 13 5.17 11.10 20.90
C ILE A 13 5.27 11.69 19.50
N ASN A 14 4.20 11.62 18.73
CA ASN A 14 4.09 12.18 17.38
C ASN A 14 5.13 11.63 16.38
N ASN A 15 5.63 10.40 16.60
CA ASN A 15 6.55 9.78 15.65
C ASN A 15 5.78 9.24 14.45
N THR A 16 6.38 9.41 13.30
CA THR A 16 5.88 8.84 12.04
C THR A 16 6.88 7.85 11.45
N PHE A 17 6.40 6.68 11.07
CA PHE A 17 7.16 5.68 10.32
C PHE A 17 6.39 5.33 9.05
N ARG A 18 6.98 5.60 7.90
CA ARG A 18 6.28 5.53 6.62
C ARG A 18 7.17 5.17 5.46
N TYR A 19 6.61 4.54 4.43
CA TYR A 19 7.28 4.15 3.19
C TYR A 19 8.58 3.38 3.44
N ASN A 20 8.52 2.40 4.34
CA ASN A 20 9.65 1.52 4.63
C ASN A 20 9.31 0.06 4.31
N ILE A 21 10.35 -0.71 4.04
CA ILE A 21 10.27 -2.16 3.90
C ILE A 21 11.00 -2.80 5.09
N SER A 22 10.30 -3.71 5.76
CA SER A 22 10.83 -4.53 6.84
C SER A 22 10.73 -5.99 6.45
N GLN A 23 11.81 -6.76 6.61
CA GLN A 23 11.80 -8.19 6.31
C GLN A 23 12.53 -9.00 7.38
N TYR A 24 12.09 -10.26 7.56
CA TYR A 24 12.74 -11.28 8.38
C TYR A 24 12.95 -10.88 9.84
N GLU A 25 12.04 -10.15 10.41
CA GLU A 25 12.08 -9.84 11.85
C GLU A 25 12.00 -11.10 12.71
N ASP A 26 12.82 -11.17 13.74
CA ASP A 26 12.83 -12.32 14.65
C ASP A 26 11.73 -12.27 15.72
N MET A 27 11.15 -11.08 16.00
CA MET A 27 10.23 -10.84 17.14
C MET A 27 9.08 -9.97 16.69
N GLY A 28 8.64 -9.66 15.75
CA GLY A 28 7.63 -8.69 15.32
C GLY A 28 8.24 -7.32 15.02
N PRO A 29 7.83 -6.71 13.92
CA PRO A 29 8.46 -5.50 13.41
C PRO A 29 8.25 -4.25 14.29
N LEU A 30 7.25 -4.23 15.14
CA LEU A 30 6.80 -3.04 15.85
C LEU A 30 6.98 -3.17 17.37
N ASP A 31 7.65 -2.22 18.01
CA ASP A 31 7.79 -2.15 19.46
C ASP A 31 7.43 -0.74 19.98
N PRO A 32 6.14 -0.45 20.18
CA PRO A 32 5.72 0.78 20.82
C PRO A 32 5.89 0.64 22.34
N ALA A 33 7.05 1.00 22.85
CA ALA A 33 7.44 0.77 24.23
C ALA A 33 7.16 1.98 25.14
N GLY A 34 6.77 1.69 26.40
CA GLY A 34 6.61 2.72 27.42
C GLY A 34 5.46 3.69 27.16
N ASN A 35 5.68 4.96 27.43
CA ASN A 35 4.68 6.02 27.29
C ASN A 35 4.68 6.67 25.89
N THR A 36 4.91 5.88 24.86
CA THR A 36 4.77 6.37 23.48
C THR A 36 3.33 6.74 23.20
N GLY A 37 3.11 7.73 22.37
CA GLY A 37 1.75 8.10 22.02
C GLY A 37 1.66 8.89 20.73
N ASN A 38 0.44 8.89 20.17
CA ASN A 38 0.09 9.67 18.98
C ASN A 38 1.01 9.42 17.78
N CYS A 39 1.48 8.16 17.61
CA CYS A 39 2.37 7.76 16.53
C CYS A 39 1.58 7.33 15.30
N GLN A 40 2.17 7.50 14.12
CA GLN A 40 1.63 7.02 12.85
C GLN A 40 2.59 6.02 12.21
N VAL A 41 2.04 4.92 11.73
CA VAL A 41 2.74 3.90 10.96
C VAL A 41 1.95 3.68 9.67
N TYR A 42 2.41 4.24 8.56
CA TYR A 42 1.63 4.18 7.33
C TYR A 42 2.46 3.94 6.07
N ASN A 43 1.83 3.35 5.06
CA ASN A 43 2.46 3.02 3.79
C ASN A 43 3.80 2.27 3.97
N ASN A 44 3.81 1.23 4.83
CA ASN A 44 4.96 0.36 4.98
C ASN A 44 4.63 -1.05 4.49
N THR A 45 5.65 -1.80 4.12
CA THR A 45 5.55 -3.22 3.80
C THR A 45 6.32 -4.03 4.83
N PHE A 46 5.60 -4.81 5.64
CA PHE A 46 6.14 -5.71 6.64
C PHE A 46 6.07 -7.15 6.15
N TYR A 47 7.21 -7.72 5.81
CA TYR A 47 7.35 -9.14 5.51
C TYR A 47 7.69 -9.90 6.78
N ILE A 48 6.70 -10.54 7.36
CA ILE A 48 6.81 -11.32 8.61
C ILE A 48 7.18 -12.76 8.22
N LYS A 49 8.33 -13.22 8.68
CA LYS A 49 8.83 -14.55 8.33
C LYS A 49 7.93 -15.68 8.82
N GLU A 50 7.98 -16.79 8.16
CA GLU A 50 7.29 -18.00 8.56
C GLU A 50 7.61 -18.40 10.02
N GLY A 51 6.60 -18.80 10.76
CA GLY A 51 6.69 -19.17 12.18
C GLY A 51 6.45 -18.03 13.17
N LEU A 52 6.40 -16.76 12.70
CA LEU A 52 5.94 -15.65 13.52
C LEU A 52 4.42 -15.47 13.40
N ASN A 53 3.78 -15.20 14.52
CA ASN A 53 2.34 -14.95 14.61
C ASN A 53 2.00 -13.63 15.30
N THR A 54 2.88 -12.64 15.21
CA THR A 54 2.69 -11.32 15.80
C THR A 54 3.37 -10.24 14.98
N ILE A 55 2.80 -9.04 15.01
CA ILE A 55 3.44 -7.82 14.51
C ILE A 55 4.13 -7.04 15.64
N TRP A 56 3.92 -7.44 16.88
CA TRP A 56 4.37 -6.72 18.05
C TRP A 56 5.56 -7.41 18.75
N HIS A 57 6.63 -6.67 18.95
CA HIS A 57 7.66 -6.99 19.91
C HIS A 57 7.33 -6.28 21.22
N ARG A 58 7.03 -7.02 22.27
CA ARG A 58 6.53 -6.49 23.55
C ARG A 58 7.62 -6.43 24.61
N SER A 59 8.74 -5.80 24.29
CA SER A 59 9.87 -5.78 25.23
C SER A 59 9.65 -4.86 26.44
N HIS A 60 8.88 -3.80 26.29
CA HIS A 60 8.77 -2.73 27.29
C HIS A 60 7.33 -2.21 27.49
N GLY A 61 6.35 -3.05 27.27
CA GLY A 61 4.93 -2.68 27.43
C GLY A 61 4.20 -2.47 26.11
N ASN A 62 3.04 -1.84 26.18
CA ASN A 62 2.12 -1.67 25.06
C ASN A 62 1.81 -0.20 24.84
N GLY A 63 2.83 0.62 24.57
CA GLY A 63 2.65 2.04 24.31
C GLY A 63 1.63 2.34 23.20
N GLY A 64 1.21 3.55 23.09
CA GLY A 64 0.24 4.03 22.11
C GLY A 64 -0.47 5.28 22.62
N PRO A 65 -1.38 5.89 21.85
CA PRO A 65 -1.99 5.38 20.62
C PRO A 65 -1.05 5.35 19.41
N VAL A 66 -1.32 4.39 18.52
CA VAL A 66 -0.65 4.25 17.21
C VAL A 66 -1.68 4.03 16.13
N ASP A 67 -1.65 4.82 15.08
CA ASP A 67 -2.47 4.62 13.89
C ASP A 67 -1.69 3.84 12.83
N MET A 68 -2.30 2.76 12.37
CA MET A 68 -1.77 1.84 11.38
C MET A 68 -2.57 2.01 10.09
N GLU A 69 -1.98 2.63 9.05
CA GLU A 69 -2.72 3.03 7.86
C GLU A 69 -1.99 2.62 6.59
N ASN A 70 -2.69 2.11 5.61
CA ASN A 70 -2.11 1.71 4.31
C ASN A 70 -0.88 0.79 4.41
N ASN A 71 -0.76 -0.05 5.42
CA ASN A 71 0.39 -0.96 5.52
C ASN A 71 0.07 -2.32 4.89
N ILE A 72 1.07 -2.98 4.34
CA ILE A 72 1.02 -4.40 4.00
C ILE A 72 1.59 -5.20 5.16
N PHE A 73 0.77 -6.09 5.74
CA PHE A 73 1.19 -7.13 6.69
C PHE A 73 1.24 -8.47 5.95
N TYR A 74 2.42 -8.84 5.47
CA TYR A 74 2.65 -10.04 4.69
C TYR A 74 3.21 -11.15 5.57
N PHE A 75 2.37 -12.13 5.98
CA PHE A 75 2.80 -13.29 6.74
C PHE A 75 3.23 -14.42 5.80
N ALA A 76 4.53 -14.72 5.81
CA ALA A 76 5.08 -15.78 4.99
C ALA A 76 4.60 -17.18 5.43
N GLY A 77 4.67 -18.13 4.50
CA GLY A 77 4.28 -19.52 4.72
C GLY A 77 3.07 -19.94 3.88
N ASN A 78 2.82 -21.24 3.88
CA ASN A 78 1.80 -21.86 3.02
C ASN A 78 0.42 -22.00 3.70
N SER A 79 0.33 -21.71 4.98
CA SER A 79 -0.90 -21.82 5.76
C SER A 79 -1.24 -20.49 6.43
N PRO A 80 -2.53 -20.13 6.50
CA PRO A 80 -2.93 -18.90 7.14
C PRO A 80 -2.52 -18.84 8.61
N VAL A 81 -1.96 -17.70 9.01
CA VAL A 81 -1.43 -17.48 10.36
C VAL A 81 -2.53 -16.94 11.27
N ALA A 82 -2.72 -17.57 12.42
CA ALA A 82 -3.52 -17.03 13.49
C ALA A 82 -2.69 -15.99 14.26
N VAL A 83 -2.87 -14.72 13.94
CA VAL A 83 -2.16 -13.64 14.61
C VAL A 83 -2.63 -13.53 16.06
N ASN A 84 -1.69 -13.55 16.98
CA ASN A 84 -1.95 -13.69 18.40
C ASN A 84 -2.72 -12.51 19.00
N ASP A 85 -2.34 -11.30 18.64
CA ASP A 85 -3.00 -10.10 19.14
C ASP A 85 -2.70 -8.90 18.23
N TRP A 86 -3.72 -8.39 17.58
CA TRP A 86 -3.59 -7.23 16.70
C TRP A 86 -3.57 -5.90 17.46
N ASN A 87 -4.23 -5.83 18.60
CA ASN A 87 -4.44 -4.57 19.33
C ASN A 87 -4.21 -4.72 20.83
N PRO A 88 -2.98 -5.02 21.24
CA PRO A 88 -2.64 -5.08 22.66
C PRO A 88 -2.91 -3.71 23.29
N SER A 89 -3.62 -3.70 24.42
CA SER A 89 -4.06 -2.49 25.15
C SER A 89 -5.23 -1.68 24.52
N GLY A 90 -5.79 -2.08 23.39
CA GLY A 90 -6.99 -1.46 22.83
C GLY A 90 -6.81 -0.03 22.29
N ASN A 91 -5.57 0.44 22.13
CA ASN A 91 -5.24 1.82 21.74
C ASN A 91 -4.56 1.93 20.37
N LYS A 92 -4.72 0.92 19.51
CA LYS A 92 -4.24 0.93 18.13
C LYS A 92 -5.44 1.06 17.21
N THR A 93 -5.31 1.90 16.19
CA THR A 93 -6.31 2.02 15.13
C THR A 93 -5.77 1.46 13.83
N PHE A 94 -6.65 0.91 13.00
CA PHE A 94 -6.31 0.32 11.71
C PHE A 94 -7.23 0.85 10.64
N SER A 95 -6.66 1.21 9.49
CA SER A 95 -7.42 1.73 8.37
C SER A 95 -6.71 1.47 7.04
N ASN A 96 -7.41 0.88 6.08
CA ASN A 96 -6.91 0.62 4.73
C ASN A 96 -5.63 -0.23 4.67
N ASN A 97 -5.45 -1.17 5.58
CA ASN A 97 -4.28 -2.06 5.52
C ASN A 97 -4.59 -3.31 4.70
N LEU A 98 -3.54 -3.91 4.14
CA LEU A 98 -3.60 -5.22 3.49
C LEU A 98 -3.05 -6.29 4.43
N TYR A 99 -3.82 -7.38 4.56
CA TYR A 99 -3.51 -8.53 5.41
C TYR A 99 -3.37 -9.77 4.55
N TYR A 100 -2.12 -10.21 4.35
CA TYR A 100 -1.82 -11.41 3.57
C TYR A 100 -1.65 -12.63 4.47
N ASN A 101 -2.33 -13.72 4.11
CA ASN A 101 -2.17 -15.06 4.69
C ASN A 101 -2.43 -15.12 6.22
N VAL A 102 -3.49 -14.45 6.67
CA VAL A 102 -3.94 -14.47 8.07
C VAL A 102 -5.35 -15.02 8.22
N THR A 103 -5.65 -15.64 9.37
CA THR A 103 -7.00 -16.14 9.68
C THR A 103 -7.94 -15.02 10.10
N THR A 104 -7.43 -14.05 10.84
CA THR A 104 -8.17 -12.89 11.36
C THR A 104 -7.33 -11.63 11.24
N TYR A 105 -7.98 -10.48 11.20
CA TYR A 105 -7.35 -9.15 11.20
C TYR A 105 -8.12 -8.21 12.13
N PRO A 106 -7.57 -7.06 12.53
CA PRO A 106 -8.22 -6.13 13.45
C PRO A 106 -9.46 -5.48 12.83
N ASN A 107 -10.16 -4.69 13.63
CA ASN A 107 -11.24 -3.85 13.10
C ASN A 107 -10.63 -2.76 12.20
N ASP A 108 -10.68 -2.99 10.91
CA ASP A 108 -10.21 -2.12 9.85
C ASP A 108 -11.32 -2.07 8.79
N ALA A 109 -12.01 -0.94 8.70
CA ALA A 109 -13.23 -0.81 7.88
C ALA A 109 -12.98 -1.03 6.38
N ASN A 110 -11.77 -0.75 5.91
CA ASN A 110 -11.36 -0.86 4.51
C ASN A 110 -10.24 -1.88 4.33
N ALA A 111 -10.20 -2.92 5.17
CA ALA A 111 -9.21 -3.96 5.10
C ALA A 111 -9.21 -4.69 3.76
N VAL A 112 -8.04 -4.81 3.16
CA VAL A 112 -7.83 -5.67 1.99
C VAL A 112 -7.31 -7.02 2.45
N LYS A 113 -8.01 -8.08 2.11
CA LYS A 113 -7.61 -9.45 2.40
C LYS A 113 -6.95 -10.11 1.19
N ALA A 114 -5.81 -10.75 1.42
CA ALA A 114 -5.14 -11.56 0.43
C ALA A 114 -4.79 -12.95 1.01
N ASN A 115 -5.24 -14.01 0.36
CA ASN A 115 -4.95 -15.38 0.78
C ASN A 115 -3.57 -15.82 0.26
N ALA A 116 -3.02 -16.90 0.83
CA ALA A 116 -1.83 -17.55 0.29
C ALA A 116 -2.00 -17.85 -1.22
N GLY A 117 -1.01 -17.49 -2.00
CA GLY A 117 -1.04 -17.60 -3.46
C GLY A 117 -1.51 -16.35 -4.21
N THR A 118 -2.15 -15.38 -3.54
CA THR A 118 -2.44 -14.07 -4.15
C THR A 118 -1.13 -13.33 -4.42
N LYS A 119 -0.93 -12.86 -5.64
CA LYS A 119 0.23 -12.05 -6.00
C LYS A 119 0.05 -10.62 -5.51
N VAL A 120 0.55 -10.33 -4.30
CA VAL A 120 0.58 -8.99 -3.73
C VAL A 120 1.86 -8.27 -4.11
N LEU A 121 2.99 -8.93 -3.97
CA LEU A 121 4.33 -8.43 -4.27
C LEU A 121 4.96 -9.25 -5.39
N VAL A 122 5.92 -8.67 -6.10
CA VAL A 122 6.61 -9.32 -7.23
C VAL A 122 7.29 -10.61 -6.78
N ASP A 123 8.09 -10.54 -5.71
CA ASP A 123 8.81 -11.69 -5.14
C ASP A 123 9.10 -11.45 -3.65
N ALA A 124 8.04 -11.60 -2.84
CA ALA A 124 8.10 -11.33 -1.41
C ALA A 124 9.17 -12.17 -0.70
N GLY A 125 10.03 -11.52 0.06
CA GLY A 125 11.12 -12.18 0.78
C GLY A 125 12.45 -12.23 0.02
N SER A 126 12.52 -11.75 -1.22
CA SER A 126 13.74 -11.73 -2.04
C SER A 126 14.65 -10.52 -1.79
N GLY A 127 14.43 -9.76 -0.73
CA GLY A 127 15.30 -8.65 -0.35
C GLY A 127 16.70 -9.10 0.11
N PRO A 128 17.53 -8.20 0.65
CA PRO A 128 18.86 -8.52 1.14
C PRO A 128 18.86 -9.68 2.12
N ASP A 129 19.83 -10.60 1.99
CA ASP A 129 19.92 -11.76 2.87
C ASP A 129 20.09 -11.34 4.34
N SER A 130 19.08 -11.60 5.15
CA SER A 130 19.09 -11.31 6.59
C SER A 130 20.05 -12.20 7.36
N VAL A 131 20.50 -13.30 6.77
CA VAL A 131 21.38 -14.33 7.37
C VAL A 131 22.85 -14.07 7.01
N ALA A 132 23.18 -13.05 6.23
CA ALA A 132 24.55 -12.71 5.94
C ALA A 132 25.36 -12.60 7.24
N THR A 133 26.33 -13.46 7.39
CA THR A 133 27.25 -13.51 8.54
C THR A 133 28.14 -12.27 8.60
N ASP A 134 28.27 -11.58 7.48
CA ASP A 134 28.93 -10.29 7.40
C ASP A 134 27.94 -9.17 7.71
N LYS A 135 28.14 -8.51 8.85
CA LYS A 135 27.33 -7.35 9.25
C LYS A 135 27.45 -6.16 8.28
N SER A 136 28.49 -6.09 7.46
CA SER A 136 28.63 -5.07 6.43
C SER A 136 27.65 -5.28 5.28
N ALA A 137 27.32 -6.52 4.95
CA ALA A 137 26.32 -6.86 3.94
C ALA A 137 24.87 -6.53 4.39
N ARG A 138 24.63 -6.29 5.69
CA ARG A 138 23.33 -5.84 6.22
C ARG A 138 23.12 -4.33 6.11
N ARG A 139 24.17 -3.58 5.90
CA ARG A 139 24.08 -2.15 5.65
C ARG A 139 24.04 -1.95 4.15
N HIS A 140 22.98 -1.44 3.70
CA HIS A 140 22.85 -1.01 2.32
C HIS A 140 23.72 0.25 2.14
N GLU A 141 25.02 0.05 1.96
CA GLU A 141 25.98 1.16 1.78
C GLU A 141 26.05 1.64 0.33
N ASP A 142 25.39 0.90 -0.57
CA ASP A 142 25.33 1.29 -1.98
C ASP A 142 23.98 1.92 -2.32
N PRO A 143 23.88 3.26 -2.34
CA PRO A 143 22.63 3.93 -2.72
C PRO A 143 22.23 3.69 -4.19
N THR A 144 23.09 3.03 -4.98
CA THR A 144 22.80 2.69 -6.39
C THR A 144 22.19 1.29 -6.56
N ALA A 145 22.22 0.44 -5.53
CA ALA A 145 21.65 -0.91 -5.60
C ALA A 145 20.12 -0.89 -5.35
N THR A 146 19.40 -0.10 -6.14
CA THR A 146 17.93 0.03 -6.04
C THR A 146 17.18 -1.26 -6.34
N THR A 147 17.80 -2.20 -7.05
CA THR A 147 17.17 -3.47 -7.47
C THR A 147 17.07 -4.51 -6.36
N VAL A 148 17.79 -4.36 -5.26
CA VAL A 148 17.83 -5.36 -4.18
C VAL A 148 16.45 -5.53 -3.51
N PHE A 149 15.60 -4.52 -3.59
CA PHE A 149 14.24 -4.54 -3.03
C PHE A 149 13.15 -4.71 -4.08
N ASP A 150 13.48 -4.93 -5.35
CA ASP A 150 12.49 -5.03 -6.44
C ASP A 150 11.41 -6.09 -6.19
N GLY A 151 11.74 -7.15 -5.45
CA GLY A 151 10.77 -8.15 -5.03
C GLY A 151 9.64 -7.62 -4.14
N TYR A 152 9.83 -6.45 -3.53
CA TYR A 152 8.83 -5.77 -2.72
C TYR A 152 7.98 -4.74 -3.47
N LYS A 153 8.22 -4.54 -4.76
CA LYS A 153 7.31 -3.82 -5.63
C LYS A 153 5.97 -4.54 -5.73
N LEU A 154 4.91 -3.82 -5.98
CA LEU A 154 3.60 -4.42 -6.17
C LEU A 154 3.57 -5.27 -7.45
N ALA A 155 2.96 -6.44 -7.38
CA ALA A 155 2.70 -7.25 -8.57
C ALA A 155 1.67 -6.55 -9.47
N GLU A 156 1.69 -6.83 -10.77
CA GLU A 156 0.87 -6.18 -11.79
C GLU A 156 -0.64 -6.11 -11.44
N ASN A 157 -1.18 -7.13 -10.82
CA ASN A 157 -2.59 -7.18 -10.41
C ASN A 157 -2.72 -7.28 -8.88
N SER A 158 -1.83 -6.61 -8.16
CA SER A 158 -1.86 -6.61 -6.71
C SER A 158 -3.14 -5.97 -6.19
N PRO A 159 -3.81 -6.58 -5.19
CA PRO A 159 -4.98 -5.97 -4.55
C PRO A 159 -4.62 -4.73 -3.72
N ALA A 160 -3.34 -4.39 -3.59
CA ALA A 160 -2.87 -3.17 -2.94
C ALA A 160 -2.93 -1.94 -3.84
N ILE A 161 -3.03 -2.15 -5.18
CA ILE A 161 -3.05 -1.06 -6.17
C ILE A 161 -4.33 -0.25 -6.01
N ASN A 162 -4.20 1.08 -5.89
CA ASN A 162 -5.30 2.04 -5.71
C ASN A 162 -6.24 1.71 -4.54
N ALA A 163 -5.77 0.98 -3.53
CA ALA A 163 -6.58 0.57 -2.39
C ALA A 163 -6.29 1.36 -1.10
N GLY A 164 -5.29 2.22 -1.12
CA GLY A 164 -4.94 3.08 0.00
C GLY A 164 -5.85 4.31 0.10
N LYS A 165 -5.56 5.12 1.08
CA LYS A 165 -6.17 6.44 1.29
C LYS A 165 -5.08 7.49 1.43
N VAL A 166 -5.41 8.74 1.17
CA VAL A 166 -4.52 9.84 1.51
C VAL A 166 -4.36 9.91 3.02
N VAL A 167 -3.14 9.75 3.51
CA VAL A 167 -2.81 9.91 4.93
C VAL A 167 -2.24 11.29 5.17
N VAL A 168 -2.85 12.02 6.11
CA VAL A 168 -2.33 13.31 6.55
C VAL A 168 -1.29 13.07 7.64
N ASP A 169 -0.03 13.40 7.35
CA ASP A 169 1.04 13.31 8.35
C ASP A 169 0.79 14.33 9.49
N ARG A 170 0.80 13.87 10.72
CA ARG A 170 0.53 14.70 11.90
C ARG A 170 1.54 15.80 12.13
N ASN A 171 2.75 15.63 11.63
CA ASN A 171 3.82 16.63 11.72
C ASN A 171 3.80 17.61 10.54
N GLY A 172 2.82 17.49 9.63
CA GLY A 172 2.65 18.39 8.49
C GLY A 172 3.65 18.15 7.36
N TYR A 173 4.37 17.04 7.36
CA TYR A 173 5.27 16.71 6.26
C TYR A 173 4.49 16.19 5.05
N THR A 174 4.79 16.74 3.89
CA THR A 174 4.31 16.20 2.61
C THR A 174 5.35 15.24 2.06
N ILE A 175 4.90 14.06 1.66
CA ILE A 175 5.69 13.10 0.91
C ILE A 175 5.11 13.00 -0.49
N ASP A 176 5.96 13.06 -1.47
CA ASP A 176 5.60 13.00 -2.89
C ASP A 176 6.18 11.77 -3.61
N HIS A 177 7.04 10.99 -2.93
CA HIS A 177 7.64 9.78 -3.48
C HIS A 177 7.58 8.61 -2.49
N ASP A 178 7.44 7.41 -3.04
CA ASP A 178 7.46 6.14 -2.34
C ASP A 178 8.90 5.68 -1.97
N PHE A 179 9.02 4.44 -1.46
CA PHE A 179 10.32 3.82 -1.16
C PHE A 179 11.25 3.71 -2.39
N PHE A 180 10.68 3.52 -3.58
CA PHE A 180 11.42 3.34 -4.83
C PHE A 180 11.65 4.65 -5.59
N GLY A 181 11.15 5.76 -5.10
CA GLY A 181 11.25 7.07 -5.73
C GLY A 181 10.16 7.33 -6.77
N HIS A 182 9.11 6.51 -6.84
CA HIS A 182 7.96 6.78 -7.69
C HIS A 182 7.06 7.83 -7.05
N LYS A 183 6.44 8.65 -7.90
CA LYS A 183 5.54 9.69 -7.42
C LYS A 183 4.28 9.09 -6.83
N ILE A 184 3.92 9.55 -5.63
CA ILE A 184 2.67 9.16 -4.98
C ILE A 184 1.49 9.80 -5.72
N THR A 185 0.50 8.98 -6.05
CA THR A 185 -0.70 9.40 -6.80
C THR A 185 -1.78 9.97 -5.88
N ALA A 186 -2.86 10.50 -6.48
CA ALA A 186 -4.00 11.01 -5.72
C ALA A 186 -4.76 9.90 -4.95
N VAL A 187 -4.65 8.66 -5.40
CA VAL A 187 -5.12 7.46 -4.69
C VAL A 187 -3.90 6.59 -4.47
N PRO A 188 -3.24 6.69 -3.30
CA PRO A 188 -2.02 5.92 -3.06
C PRO A 188 -2.31 4.43 -2.96
N GLU A 189 -1.28 3.64 -3.21
CA GLU A 189 -1.32 2.22 -2.97
C GLU A 189 -1.22 1.89 -1.48
N ILE A 190 -1.57 0.66 -1.13
CA ILE A 190 -1.24 0.11 0.18
C ILE A 190 0.18 -0.45 0.14
N GLY A 191 1.01 -0.09 1.13
CA GLY A 191 2.40 -0.53 1.22
C GLY A 191 3.42 0.55 0.92
N ALA A 192 4.69 0.14 0.81
CA ALA A 192 5.83 1.03 0.63
C ALA A 192 6.12 1.41 -0.83
N ALA A 193 5.44 0.77 -1.77
CA ALA A 193 5.64 0.95 -3.19
C ALA A 193 4.39 1.50 -3.86
N GLU A 194 4.54 2.54 -4.65
CA GLU A 194 3.59 2.92 -5.68
C GLU A 194 3.84 2.02 -6.91
N SER A 195 2.79 1.66 -7.61
CA SER A 195 2.93 0.87 -8.83
C SER A 195 3.33 1.77 -10.00
N ASP A 196 4.17 1.24 -10.89
CA ASP A 196 4.37 1.84 -12.23
C ASP A 196 3.12 1.61 -13.11
N ALA A 197 2.18 0.80 -12.64
CA ALA A 197 0.90 0.67 -13.28
C ALA A 197 0.27 2.05 -13.27
N VAL A 198 0.13 2.63 -14.42
CA VAL A 198 -0.76 3.78 -14.63
C VAL A 198 -2.03 3.43 -13.89
N ALA A 199 -2.37 4.19 -12.85
CA ALA A 199 -3.57 3.96 -12.05
C ALA A 199 -4.66 3.56 -13.02
N ALA A 200 -5.28 2.40 -12.81
CA ALA A 200 -6.27 1.91 -13.77
C ALA A 200 -7.22 3.09 -13.97
N LEU A 201 -7.17 3.64 -15.17
CA LEU A 201 -7.89 4.85 -15.54
C LEU A 201 -9.30 4.72 -15.01
N VAL A 202 -9.62 5.44 -13.94
CA VAL A 202 -10.98 5.42 -13.41
C VAL A 202 -11.81 6.33 -14.29
N LEU A 203 -12.35 5.73 -15.34
CA LEU A 203 -13.36 6.37 -16.15
C LEU A 203 -14.64 6.45 -15.33
N ARG A 204 -15.19 7.64 -15.16
CA ARG A 204 -16.45 7.88 -14.43
C ARG A 204 -17.37 8.71 -15.31
N SER A 205 -18.65 8.56 -15.09
CA SER A 205 -19.67 9.41 -15.70
C SER A 205 -20.90 9.45 -14.82
N ASP A 206 -21.51 10.62 -14.69
CA ASP A 206 -22.82 10.79 -14.07
C ASP A 206 -23.96 10.62 -15.07
N VAL A 207 -23.61 10.48 -16.36
CA VAL A 207 -24.58 10.42 -17.49
C VAL A 207 -24.60 9.03 -18.14
N TYR A 208 -23.44 8.39 -18.25
CA TYR A 208 -23.28 7.09 -18.89
C TYR A 208 -23.01 5.99 -17.87
N THR A 209 -23.37 4.76 -18.19
CA THR A 209 -23.00 3.61 -17.37
C THR A 209 -21.55 3.23 -17.66
N VAL A 210 -20.71 3.25 -16.61
CA VAL A 210 -19.30 2.88 -16.69
C VAL A 210 -19.08 1.59 -15.90
N THR A 211 -18.51 0.57 -16.56
CA THR A 211 -18.14 -0.69 -15.93
C THR A 211 -16.70 -1.05 -16.33
N GLY A 212 -15.78 -0.82 -15.40
CA GLY A 212 -14.34 -0.94 -15.67
C GLY A 212 -13.89 0.06 -16.73
N THR A 213 -13.43 -0.42 -17.88
CA THR A 213 -13.01 0.40 -19.04
C THR A 213 -14.11 0.55 -20.11
N ASN A 214 -15.29 0.00 -19.87
CA ASN A 214 -16.40 0.06 -20.83
C ASN A 214 -17.40 1.14 -20.43
N VAL A 215 -17.84 1.89 -21.41
CA VAL A 215 -18.93 2.88 -21.28
C VAL A 215 -20.10 2.40 -22.13
N SER A 216 -21.29 2.36 -21.54
CA SER A 216 -22.53 1.95 -22.21
C SER A 216 -23.63 2.98 -21.96
N ASP A 217 -24.80 2.70 -22.55
CA ASP A 217 -25.98 3.56 -22.44
C ASP A 217 -25.79 4.97 -23.03
N LEU A 218 -24.93 5.09 -24.06
CA LEU A 218 -24.76 6.35 -24.77
C LEU A 218 -26.06 6.68 -25.56
N PRO A 219 -26.59 7.91 -25.41
CA PRO A 219 -27.68 8.36 -26.21
C PRO A 219 -27.35 8.32 -27.72
N LYS A 220 -28.36 8.04 -28.54
CA LYS A 220 -28.18 8.03 -29.99
C LYS A 220 -27.68 9.41 -30.45
N ASN A 221 -26.65 9.41 -31.29
CA ASN A 221 -25.97 10.60 -31.83
C ASN A 221 -25.14 11.38 -30.77
N THR A 222 -24.68 10.76 -29.70
CA THR A 222 -23.68 11.36 -28.81
C THR A 222 -22.44 11.75 -29.63
N THR A 223 -22.08 13.01 -29.64
CA THR A 223 -20.87 13.48 -30.31
C THR A 223 -19.63 13.21 -29.42
N VAL A 224 -18.44 13.29 -30.02
CA VAL A 224 -17.18 13.20 -29.25
C VAL A 224 -17.12 14.31 -28.19
N GLU A 225 -17.56 15.53 -28.53
CA GLU A 225 -17.60 16.65 -27.60
C GLU A 225 -18.55 16.37 -26.43
N ASP A 226 -19.78 15.88 -26.70
CA ASP A 226 -20.74 15.53 -25.66
C ASP A 226 -20.21 14.39 -24.76
N PHE A 227 -19.56 13.39 -25.35
CA PHE A 227 -18.96 12.29 -24.62
C PHE A 227 -17.88 12.80 -23.67
N LEU A 228 -16.92 13.58 -24.16
CA LEU A 228 -15.80 14.10 -23.36
C LEU A 228 -16.26 15.04 -22.25
N ASN A 229 -17.32 15.80 -22.45
CA ASN A 229 -17.90 16.69 -21.45
C ASN A 229 -18.63 15.94 -20.32
N ASN A 230 -19.02 14.68 -20.55
CA ASN A 230 -19.78 13.86 -19.61
C ASN A 230 -18.98 12.66 -19.04
N VAL A 231 -17.70 12.61 -19.37
CA VAL A 231 -16.77 11.59 -18.82
C VAL A 231 -15.73 12.28 -17.97
N ILE A 232 -15.56 11.78 -16.77
CA ILE A 232 -14.58 12.27 -15.79
C ILE A 232 -13.38 11.32 -15.79
N VAL A 233 -12.21 11.86 -15.97
CA VAL A 233 -10.93 11.15 -15.87
C VAL A 233 -9.99 11.86 -14.91
N ASP A 234 -9.02 11.15 -14.41
CA ASP A 234 -8.05 11.70 -13.48
C ASP A 234 -7.18 12.80 -14.13
N THR A 235 -6.68 13.72 -13.34
CA THR A 235 -5.85 14.85 -13.79
C THR A 235 -4.61 14.35 -14.54
N GLY A 236 -4.39 14.87 -15.74
CA GLY A 236 -3.24 14.51 -16.59
C GLY A 236 -3.53 13.38 -17.58
N VAL A 237 -4.73 12.83 -17.58
CA VAL A 237 -5.19 11.84 -18.55
C VAL A 237 -5.78 12.52 -19.77
N THR A 238 -5.40 12.03 -20.95
CA THR A 238 -6.00 12.45 -22.23
C THR A 238 -6.81 11.29 -22.80
N ILE A 239 -8.07 11.55 -23.15
CA ILE A 239 -8.91 10.59 -23.85
C ILE A 239 -8.78 10.83 -25.35
N THR A 240 -8.48 9.77 -26.08
CA THR A 240 -8.55 9.75 -27.55
C THR A 240 -9.63 8.76 -27.96
N ILE A 241 -10.57 9.18 -28.75
CA ILE A 241 -11.66 8.35 -29.26
C ILE A 241 -11.34 7.92 -30.68
N LYS A 242 -11.42 6.63 -30.97
CA LYS A 242 -11.14 6.09 -32.31
C LYS A 242 -12.23 5.11 -32.76
N GLU A 243 -12.51 5.13 -34.08
CA GLU A 243 -13.23 4.06 -34.77
C GLU A 243 -12.22 3.32 -35.67
N GLY A 244 -11.79 2.11 -35.22
CA GLY A 244 -10.66 1.43 -35.84
C GLY A 244 -9.37 2.26 -35.69
N GLU A 245 -8.71 2.60 -36.80
CA GLU A 245 -7.49 3.42 -36.80
C GLU A 245 -7.77 4.91 -36.92
N THR A 246 -9.03 5.31 -37.12
CA THR A 246 -9.41 6.72 -37.35
C THR A 246 -9.74 7.40 -36.03
N GLU A 247 -9.05 8.50 -35.73
CA GLU A 247 -9.35 9.34 -34.58
C GLU A 247 -10.61 10.18 -34.87
N LEU A 248 -11.57 10.13 -33.93
CA LEU A 248 -12.79 10.92 -33.97
C LEU A 248 -12.61 12.20 -33.15
N THR A 249 -13.18 13.29 -33.63
CA THR A 249 -13.05 14.61 -33.01
C THR A 249 -14.36 15.41 -33.06
N GLY A 250 -14.55 16.31 -32.11
CA GLY A 250 -15.60 17.33 -32.12
C GLY A 250 -17.00 16.77 -32.35
N THR A 251 -17.55 16.98 -33.54
CA THR A 251 -18.92 16.60 -33.92
C THR A 251 -19.07 15.17 -34.46
N ASP A 252 -17.99 14.42 -34.57
CA ASP A 252 -18.07 13.02 -34.94
C ASP A 252 -18.93 12.24 -33.94
N ILE A 253 -19.65 11.23 -34.39
CA ILE A 253 -20.58 10.48 -33.55
C ILE A 253 -19.87 9.27 -32.96
N VAL A 254 -19.92 9.16 -31.63
CA VAL A 254 -19.45 7.98 -30.90
C VAL A 254 -20.49 6.88 -31.07
N LYS A 255 -20.06 5.74 -31.59
CA LYS A 255 -20.90 4.54 -31.69
C LYS A 255 -20.70 3.69 -30.45
N GLY A 256 -21.78 3.48 -29.70
CA GLY A 256 -21.84 2.58 -28.54
C GLY A 256 -22.20 1.16 -28.93
#